data_0ab10f651f5a2aa96159ac5d0cec803f
#
_entry.id   0ab10f651f5a2aa96159ac5d0cec803f
#
_cell.length_a   1.000
_cell.length_b   1.000
_cell.length_c   1.000
_cell.angle_alpha   90.00
_cell.angle_beta   90.00
_cell.angle_gamma   90.00
#
_symmetry.space_group_name_H-M   'P 1'
#
loop_
_entity.id
_entity.type
_entity.pdbx_description
1 polymer ?
#
loop_
_entity_poly.entity_id
_entity_poly.type
_entity_poly.pdbx_seq_one_letter_code
_entity_poly.pdbx_strand_id
1 'polypeptide(L)'
;RDAVLRHNSAIFGGEVVRIVPRVNFTAPGGDAELLGVYFADSGQYFENRMLVDHSVPNCRSNVLYKGALQGEKKNEARTCWVGDVLIRSNAQGTDTYETNNNLILTDGARADAIPNLEIETGEITGAGHAATVGRFDDIELFYLMSRGIPEAEARRLIIRGFFNEVIHRIPVQSLSEELENRISEELEKISA
;
A
#
# COMPACT_ATOMS: atom_id res chain seq x y z
N ARG A 1 -7.42 -25.66 -2.99
CA ARG A 1 -6.10 -26.17 -2.63
C ARG A 1 -5.07 -25.65 -3.60
N ASP A 2 -3.90 -25.24 -3.13
CA ASP A 2 -2.76 -24.74 -3.92
C ASP A 2 -3.14 -23.61 -4.92
N ALA A 3 -4.17 -22.84 -4.58
CA ALA A 3 -4.66 -21.74 -5.41
C ALA A 3 -3.79 -20.49 -5.21
N VAL A 4 -3.61 -19.73 -6.29
CA VAL A 4 -2.85 -18.49 -6.29
C VAL A 4 -3.80 -17.31 -6.55
N LEU A 5 -3.83 -16.34 -5.65
CA LEU A 5 -4.57 -15.08 -5.78
C LEU A 5 -3.57 -13.91 -5.94
N ARG A 6 -3.79 -13.07 -6.93
CA ARG A 6 -3.11 -11.78 -7.09
C ARG A 6 -4.16 -10.69 -7.17
N HIS A 7 -4.33 -9.95 -6.09
CA HIS A 7 -5.28 -8.86 -5.97
C HIS A 7 -4.55 -7.52 -6.06
N ASN A 8 -4.99 -6.66 -6.97
CA ASN A 8 -4.43 -5.32 -7.12
C ASN A 8 -5.53 -4.28 -6.89
N SER A 9 -5.25 -3.26 -6.09
CA SER A 9 -6.13 -2.14 -5.78
C SER A 9 -5.44 -0.83 -6.12
N ALA A 10 -6.13 0.06 -6.86
CA ALA A 10 -5.62 1.38 -7.18
C ALA A 10 -6.70 2.44 -6.95
N ILE A 11 -6.35 3.52 -6.23
CA ILE A 11 -7.28 4.62 -5.92
C ILE A 11 -6.63 5.95 -6.31
N PHE A 12 -7.18 6.58 -7.35
CA PHE A 12 -6.77 7.89 -7.86
C PHE A 12 -8.00 8.77 -8.09
N GLY A 13 -8.61 9.26 -7.02
CA GLY A 13 -9.79 10.10 -7.10
C GLY A 13 -11.01 9.57 -6.37
N GLY A 14 -12.07 10.37 -6.36
CA GLY A 14 -13.26 10.18 -5.53
C GLY A 14 -13.15 10.98 -4.23
N GLU A 15 -14.25 11.54 -3.77
CA GLU A 15 -14.29 12.29 -2.51
C GLU A 15 -14.16 11.37 -1.30
N VAL A 16 -14.93 10.27 -1.32
CA VAL A 16 -14.87 9.20 -0.31
C VAL A 16 -14.81 7.85 -1.00
N VAL A 17 -13.73 7.11 -0.77
CA VAL A 17 -13.58 5.75 -1.31
C VAL A 17 -13.29 4.79 -0.16
N ARG A 18 -14.08 3.71 -0.09
CA ARG A 18 -13.87 2.65 0.88
C ARG A 18 -13.80 1.30 0.18
N ILE A 19 -12.67 0.60 0.35
CA ILE A 19 -12.44 -0.75 -0.21
C ILE A 19 -12.22 -1.73 0.95
N VAL A 20 -12.98 -2.84 0.95
CA VAL A 20 -12.96 -3.84 2.04
C VAL A 20 -12.69 -5.23 1.46
N PRO A 21 -11.47 -5.54 1.03
CA PRO A 21 -11.12 -6.85 0.51
C PRO A 21 -11.04 -7.88 1.65
N ARG A 22 -11.50 -9.11 1.35
CA ARG A 22 -11.39 -10.23 2.28
C ARG A 22 -10.85 -11.45 1.56
N VAL A 23 -9.85 -12.07 2.14
CA VAL A 23 -9.26 -13.34 1.67
C VAL A 23 -9.46 -14.39 2.73
N ASN A 24 -10.15 -15.48 2.37
CA ASN A 24 -10.32 -16.65 3.25
C ASN A 24 -9.69 -17.86 2.58
N PHE A 25 -8.74 -18.50 3.26
CA PHE A 25 -8.16 -19.75 2.80
C PHE A 25 -9.06 -20.91 3.24
N THR A 26 -9.68 -21.60 2.26
CA THR A 26 -10.61 -22.72 2.51
C THR A 26 -10.00 -24.09 2.27
N ALA A 27 -8.77 -24.15 1.73
CA ALA A 27 -8.00 -25.38 1.53
C ALA A 27 -6.51 -25.10 1.61
N PRO A 28 -5.69 -26.09 2.05
CA PRO A 28 -4.25 -25.90 2.24
C PRO A 28 -3.47 -25.52 0.98
N GLY A 29 -2.31 -24.88 1.18
CA GLY A 29 -1.35 -24.52 0.14
C GLY A 29 -1.69 -23.26 -0.66
N GLY A 30 -2.69 -22.50 -0.23
CA GLY A 30 -3.05 -21.26 -0.90
C GLY A 30 -1.97 -20.17 -0.76
N ASP A 31 -1.81 -19.36 -1.80
CA ASP A 31 -0.88 -18.21 -1.86
C ASP A 31 -1.65 -16.97 -2.31
N ALA A 32 -1.71 -15.95 -1.46
CA ALA A 32 -2.40 -14.70 -1.75
C ALA A 32 -1.44 -13.50 -1.67
N GLU A 33 -1.41 -12.70 -2.72
CA GLU A 33 -0.72 -11.41 -2.73
C GLU A 33 -1.72 -10.29 -2.97
N LEU A 34 -1.74 -9.31 -2.05
CA LEU A 34 -2.59 -8.14 -2.11
C LEU A 34 -1.71 -6.90 -2.24
N LEU A 35 -1.77 -6.28 -3.41
CA LEU A 35 -1.02 -5.07 -3.71
C LEU A 35 -1.97 -3.87 -3.81
N GLY A 36 -1.56 -2.74 -3.26
CA GLY A 36 -2.36 -1.52 -3.31
C GLY A 36 -1.54 -0.26 -3.52
N VAL A 37 -2.04 0.63 -4.37
CA VAL A 37 -1.52 1.98 -4.52
C VAL A 37 -2.66 2.97 -4.37
N TYR A 38 -2.42 4.10 -3.70
CA TYR A 38 -3.37 5.18 -3.62
C TYR A 38 -2.66 6.53 -3.56
N PHE A 39 -3.28 7.51 -4.23
CA PHE A 39 -2.83 8.89 -4.19
C PHE A 39 -4.01 9.76 -3.78
N ALA A 40 -3.96 10.37 -2.60
CA ALA A 40 -5.02 11.20 -2.07
C ALA A 40 -4.65 12.68 -2.17
N ASP A 41 -5.60 13.48 -2.65
CA ASP A 41 -5.50 14.93 -2.78
C ASP A 41 -6.49 15.65 -1.83
N SER A 42 -6.42 16.95 -1.78
CA SER A 42 -7.27 17.83 -0.96
C SER A 42 -8.74 17.43 -1.00
N GLY A 43 -9.37 17.30 0.17
CA GLY A 43 -10.78 16.95 0.33
C GLY A 43 -11.11 15.48 0.10
N GLN A 44 -10.11 14.62 -0.11
CA GLN A 44 -10.33 13.19 -0.33
C GLN A 44 -10.12 12.37 0.94
N TYR A 45 -11.00 11.39 1.14
CA TYR A 45 -10.88 10.38 2.19
C TYR A 45 -10.87 8.97 1.59
N PHE A 46 -9.76 8.24 1.76
CA PHE A 46 -9.67 6.86 1.31
C PHE A 46 -9.51 5.91 2.50
N GLU A 47 -10.35 4.88 2.55
CA GLU A 47 -10.25 3.80 3.53
C GLU A 47 -10.04 2.46 2.83
N ASN A 48 -8.91 1.81 3.14
CA ASN A 48 -8.65 0.42 2.80
C ASN A 48 -8.71 -0.42 4.08
N ARG A 49 -9.68 -1.31 4.18
CA ARG A 49 -9.82 -2.20 5.32
C ARG A 49 -9.85 -3.64 4.86
N MET A 50 -8.76 -4.35 5.04
CA MET A 50 -8.62 -5.71 4.57
C MET A 50 -8.65 -6.72 5.69
N LEU A 51 -9.05 -7.95 5.35
CA LEU A 51 -8.92 -9.11 6.21
C LEU A 51 -8.30 -10.25 5.43
N VAL A 52 -7.24 -10.84 5.97
CA VAL A 52 -6.67 -12.11 5.49
C VAL A 52 -6.85 -13.15 6.59
N ASP A 53 -7.74 -14.11 6.36
CA ASP A 53 -8.08 -15.20 7.30
C ASP A 53 -7.38 -16.49 6.89
N HIS A 54 -6.33 -16.86 7.61
CA HIS A 54 -5.66 -18.15 7.51
C HIS A 54 -6.39 -19.16 8.39
N SER A 55 -7.29 -19.92 7.79
CA SER A 55 -8.15 -20.88 8.47
C SER A 55 -7.77 -22.34 8.22
N VAL A 56 -6.73 -22.61 7.43
CA VAL A 56 -6.23 -23.93 7.06
C VAL A 56 -4.70 -23.93 6.94
N PRO A 57 -4.03 -25.12 7.04
CA PRO A 57 -2.57 -25.17 7.09
C PRO A 57 -1.86 -24.77 5.79
N ASN A 58 -0.57 -24.41 5.94
CA ASN A 58 0.39 -24.21 4.84
C ASN A 58 -0.04 -23.16 3.80
N CYS A 59 -0.73 -22.12 4.24
CA CYS A 59 -1.10 -20.99 3.39
C CYS A 59 -0.12 -19.82 3.56
N ARG A 60 0.03 -19.04 2.51
CA ARG A 60 0.90 -17.87 2.48
C ARG A 60 0.14 -16.64 2.08
N SER A 61 0.49 -15.50 2.68
CA SER A 61 0.01 -14.20 2.20
C SER A 61 1.07 -13.13 2.28
N ASN A 62 1.01 -12.22 1.33
CA ASN A 62 1.80 -10.99 1.37
C ASN A 62 0.92 -9.81 1.01
N VAL A 63 0.95 -8.79 1.85
CA VAL A 63 0.20 -7.56 1.66
C VAL A 63 1.18 -6.39 1.57
N LEU A 64 1.09 -5.61 0.49
CA LEU A 64 1.88 -4.41 0.32
C LEU A 64 1.01 -3.28 -0.22
N TYR A 65 0.78 -2.27 0.61
CA TYR A 65 0.05 -1.06 0.23
C TYR A 65 0.94 0.17 0.37
N LYS A 66 0.96 1.03 -0.64
CA LYS A 66 1.67 2.30 -0.62
C LYS A 66 0.75 3.45 -0.98
N GLY A 67 0.81 4.51 -0.17
CA GLY A 67 0.03 5.71 -0.37
C GLY A 67 0.89 6.97 -0.41
N ALA A 68 0.58 7.89 -1.30
CA ALA A 68 1.08 9.26 -1.25
C ALA A 68 -0.09 10.22 -1.02
N LEU A 69 0.12 11.23 -0.21
CA LEU A 69 -0.92 12.15 0.18
C LEU A 69 -0.44 13.60 0.10
N GLN A 70 -1.24 14.42 -0.55
CA GLN A 70 -1.10 15.87 -0.54
C GLN A 70 -2.44 16.51 -0.18
N GLY A 71 -2.42 17.62 0.53
CA GLY A 71 -3.63 18.32 0.90
C GLY A 71 -3.32 19.72 1.40
N GLU A 72 -4.32 20.56 1.40
CA GLU A 72 -4.27 21.89 1.99
C GLU A 72 -4.77 21.86 3.44
N LYS A 73 -4.21 22.70 4.34
CA LYS A 73 -4.63 22.76 5.75
C LYS A 73 -6.12 23.04 5.97
N LYS A 74 -6.79 23.67 5.00
CA LYS A 74 -8.23 23.96 5.06
C LYS A 74 -9.09 22.90 4.38
N ASN A 75 -8.48 21.99 3.63
CA ASN A 75 -9.14 20.93 2.89
C ASN A 75 -8.23 19.72 2.88
N GLU A 76 -8.15 19.03 4.01
CA GLU A 76 -7.16 17.96 4.24
C GLU A 76 -7.41 16.75 3.35
N ALA A 77 -6.30 16.11 2.92
CA ALA A 77 -6.31 14.76 2.40
C ALA A 77 -6.16 13.78 3.55
N ARG A 78 -7.00 12.75 3.61
CA ARG A 78 -6.89 11.74 4.66
C ARG A 78 -7.01 10.32 4.12
N THR A 79 -6.16 9.44 4.61
CA THR A 79 -6.28 8.01 4.34
C THR A 79 -6.29 7.21 5.64
N CYS A 80 -7.01 6.09 5.64
CA CYS A 80 -7.00 5.11 6.71
C CYS A 80 -6.78 3.72 6.10
N TRP A 81 -5.68 3.09 6.46
CA TRP A 81 -5.42 1.70 6.10
C TRP A 81 -5.49 0.82 7.36
N VAL A 82 -6.33 -0.21 7.30
CA VAL A 82 -6.47 -1.21 8.35
C VAL A 82 -6.15 -2.56 7.72
N GLY A 83 -5.11 -3.21 8.20
CA GLY A 83 -4.75 -4.57 7.84
C GLY A 83 -5.08 -5.50 9.00
N ASP A 84 -5.99 -6.44 8.77
CA ASP A 84 -6.32 -7.46 9.74
C ASP A 84 -5.83 -8.82 9.19
N VAL A 85 -4.86 -9.45 9.86
CA VAL A 85 -4.42 -10.82 9.56
C VAL A 85 -4.76 -11.71 10.75
N LEU A 86 -5.56 -12.74 10.49
CA LEU A 86 -5.96 -13.73 11.49
C LEU A 86 -5.38 -15.09 11.11
N ILE A 87 -4.55 -15.67 12.00
CA ILE A 87 -4.00 -17.01 11.89
C ILE A 87 -4.70 -17.91 12.91
N ARG A 88 -5.64 -18.74 12.43
CA ARG A 88 -6.46 -19.58 13.30
C ARG A 88 -5.66 -20.75 13.89
N SER A 89 -6.17 -21.34 14.96
CA SER A 89 -5.52 -22.43 15.69
C SER A 89 -5.17 -23.66 14.85
N ASN A 90 -5.87 -23.90 13.74
CA ASN A 90 -5.61 -24.99 12.80
C ASN A 90 -4.81 -24.59 11.55
N ALA A 91 -4.28 -23.36 11.50
CA ALA A 91 -3.52 -22.84 10.35
C ALA A 91 -2.00 -22.97 10.54
N GLN A 92 -1.54 -24.19 10.88
CA GLN A 92 -0.10 -24.48 11.03
C GLN A 92 0.66 -24.26 9.71
N GLY A 93 1.93 -23.87 9.80
CA GLY A 93 2.77 -23.62 8.63
C GLY A 93 2.40 -22.36 7.84
N THR A 94 1.61 -21.46 8.43
CA THR A 94 1.33 -20.15 7.82
C THR A 94 2.60 -19.31 7.71
N ASP A 95 2.73 -18.62 6.56
CA ASP A 95 3.76 -17.62 6.28
C ASP A 95 3.09 -16.35 5.77
N THR A 96 3.15 -15.25 6.54
CA THR A 96 2.44 -14.03 6.20
C THR A 96 3.21 -12.77 6.58
N TYR A 97 3.10 -11.75 5.75
CA TYR A 97 3.62 -10.42 6.06
C TYR A 97 2.71 -9.35 5.49
N GLU A 98 2.43 -8.30 6.26
CA GLU A 98 1.70 -7.14 5.78
C GLU A 98 2.49 -5.85 5.96
N THR A 99 2.44 -4.99 4.94
CA THR A 99 3.15 -3.72 4.94
C THR A 99 2.25 -2.60 4.39
N ASN A 100 2.22 -1.49 5.12
CA ASN A 100 1.64 -0.25 4.62
C ASN A 100 2.62 0.91 4.80
N ASN A 101 2.98 1.55 3.69
CA ASN A 101 3.87 2.70 3.70
C ASN A 101 3.15 3.93 3.13
N ASN A 102 3.23 5.03 3.84
CA ASN A 102 2.61 6.29 3.43
C ASN A 102 3.64 7.40 3.35
N LEU A 103 3.58 8.17 2.27
CA LEU A 103 4.40 9.34 2.02
C LEU A 103 3.56 10.62 2.09
N ILE A 104 3.80 11.44 3.09
CA ILE A 104 3.14 12.72 3.29
C ILE A 104 3.90 13.80 2.51
N LEU A 105 3.26 14.40 1.53
CA LEU A 105 3.86 15.38 0.63
C LEU A 105 3.67 16.83 1.12
N THR A 106 2.58 17.09 1.85
CA THR A 106 2.24 18.43 2.35
C THR A 106 1.69 18.40 3.78
N ASP A 107 1.66 19.52 4.46
CA ASP A 107 1.16 19.65 5.85
C ASP A 107 -0.36 19.43 6.00
N GLY A 108 -1.13 19.53 4.92
CA GLY A 108 -2.57 19.27 4.90
C GLY A 108 -2.94 17.82 4.61
N ALA A 109 -2.03 16.88 4.87
CA ALA A 109 -2.26 15.46 4.62
C ALA A 109 -2.06 14.63 5.88
N ARG A 110 -2.92 13.60 6.06
CA ARG A 110 -2.87 12.68 7.18
C ARG A 110 -3.11 11.23 6.75
N ALA A 111 -2.22 10.33 7.13
CA ALA A 111 -2.40 8.89 6.95
C ALA A 111 -2.49 8.20 8.31
N ASP A 112 -3.52 7.39 8.48
CA ASP A 112 -3.69 6.49 9.62
C ASP A 112 -3.40 5.06 9.11
N ALA A 113 -2.43 4.36 9.71
CA ALA A 113 -2.04 3.00 9.36
C ALA A 113 -2.15 2.10 10.58
N ILE A 114 -3.03 1.09 10.51
CA ILE A 114 -3.41 0.25 11.64
C ILE A 114 -3.25 -1.22 11.25
N PRO A 115 -2.03 -1.78 11.35
CA PRO A 115 -1.81 -3.20 11.14
C PRO A 115 -2.21 -3.99 12.40
N ASN A 116 -2.97 -5.08 12.21
CA ASN A 116 -3.39 -5.98 13.28
C ASN A 116 -3.01 -7.42 12.91
N LEU A 117 -2.39 -8.13 13.83
CA LEU A 117 -1.99 -9.51 13.67
C LEU A 117 -2.47 -10.32 14.86
N GLU A 118 -3.40 -11.25 14.61
CA GLU A 118 -3.90 -12.19 15.61
C GLU A 118 -3.42 -13.59 15.28
N ILE A 119 -2.73 -14.23 16.24
CA ILE A 119 -2.11 -15.53 16.06
C ILE A 119 -2.62 -16.49 17.13
N GLU A 120 -3.42 -17.49 16.71
CA GLU A 120 -3.99 -18.49 17.61
C GLU A 120 -3.17 -19.80 17.70
N THR A 121 -2.07 -19.93 16.92
CA THR A 121 -1.17 -21.09 16.93
C THR A 121 0.29 -20.68 16.92
N GLY A 122 1.13 -21.41 17.67
CA GLY A 122 2.59 -21.21 17.66
C GLY A 122 3.32 -21.94 16.52
N GLU A 123 2.64 -22.79 15.76
CA GLU A 123 3.23 -23.63 14.71
C GLU A 123 3.18 -22.93 13.34
N ILE A 124 3.81 -21.78 13.21
CA ILE A 124 3.85 -21.00 11.97
C ILE A 124 5.26 -20.96 11.38
N THR A 125 5.37 -20.72 10.07
CA THR A 125 6.64 -20.47 9.39
C THR A 125 7.13 -19.06 9.69
N GLY A 126 6.23 -18.07 9.64
CA GLY A 126 6.50 -16.69 9.96
C GLY A 126 5.25 -15.84 9.91
N ALA A 127 5.25 -14.76 10.72
CA ALA A 127 4.23 -13.74 10.66
C ALA A 127 4.83 -12.40 11.06
N GLY A 128 4.40 -11.34 10.40
CA GLY A 128 4.84 -9.99 10.73
C GLY A 128 4.03 -8.91 10.06
N HIS A 129 4.15 -7.72 10.62
CA HIS A 129 3.57 -6.52 10.03
C HIS A 129 4.49 -5.32 10.15
N ALA A 130 4.34 -4.35 9.26
CA ALA A 130 5.00 -3.06 9.33
C ALA A 130 4.08 -1.95 8.81
N ALA A 131 4.13 -0.80 9.46
CA ALA A 131 3.46 0.39 8.96
C ALA A 131 4.37 1.61 9.13
N THR A 132 4.45 2.44 8.10
CA THR A 132 5.20 3.69 8.14
C THR A 132 4.37 4.85 7.61
N VAL A 133 4.48 5.99 8.28
CA VAL A 133 3.99 7.27 7.79
C VAL A 133 5.18 8.22 7.83
N GLY A 134 5.80 8.43 6.67
CA GLY A 134 6.96 9.29 6.50
C GLY A 134 6.63 10.58 5.80
N ARG A 135 7.38 11.65 6.10
CA ARG A 135 7.39 12.86 5.28
C ARG A 135 8.38 12.71 4.15
N PHE A 136 8.22 13.52 3.16
CA PHE A 136 9.16 13.66 2.07
C PHE A 136 10.58 13.95 2.60
N ASP A 137 11.59 13.21 2.12
CA ASP A 137 12.97 13.36 2.59
C ASP A 137 13.68 14.52 1.87
N ASP A 138 13.88 15.61 2.59
CA ASP A 138 14.60 16.77 2.07
C ASP A 138 16.08 16.48 1.75
N ILE A 139 16.66 15.44 2.33
CA ILE A 139 18.05 15.03 2.05
C ILE A 139 18.12 14.36 0.67
N GLU A 140 17.19 13.45 0.36
CA GLU A 140 17.10 12.84 -0.96
C GLU A 140 16.83 13.90 -2.04
N LEU A 141 15.92 14.82 -1.76
CA LEU A 141 15.64 15.93 -2.64
C LEU A 141 16.87 16.79 -2.90
N PHE A 142 17.57 17.20 -1.84
CA PHE A 142 18.80 17.99 -1.93
C PHE A 142 19.87 17.26 -2.75
N TYR A 143 20.02 15.95 -2.55
CA TYR A 143 20.98 15.16 -3.30
C TYR A 143 20.72 15.17 -4.80
N LEU A 144 19.47 14.98 -5.23
CA LEU A 144 19.08 15.04 -6.63
C LEU A 144 19.27 16.44 -7.22
N MET A 145 18.86 17.48 -6.49
CA MET A 145 19.07 18.87 -6.90
C MET A 145 20.55 19.24 -7.03
N SER A 146 21.41 18.74 -6.15
CA SER A 146 22.86 18.94 -6.22
C SER A 146 23.51 18.31 -7.46
N ARG A 147 22.82 17.34 -8.10
CA ARG A 147 23.18 16.74 -9.37
C ARG A 147 22.61 17.45 -10.59
N GLY A 148 21.98 18.61 -10.38
CA GLY A 148 21.42 19.46 -11.45
C GLY A 148 20.01 19.08 -11.89
N ILE A 149 19.32 18.22 -11.15
CA ILE A 149 17.91 17.91 -11.42
C ILE A 149 17.04 19.01 -10.83
N PRO A 150 16.15 19.63 -11.60
CA PRO A 150 15.20 20.65 -11.09
C PRO A 150 14.33 20.06 -9.96
N GLU A 151 13.98 20.89 -8.97
CA GLU A 151 13.25 20.45 -7.78
C GLU A 151 11.97 19.68 -8.11
N ALA A 152 11.14 20.19 -9.01
CA ALA A 152 9.91 19.52 -9.42
C ALA A 152 10.15 18.13 -10.00
N GLU A 153 11.20 17.97 -10.80
CA GLU A 153 11.56 16.66 -11.37
C GLU A 153 12.15 15.72 -10.32
N ALA A 154 12.96 16.24 -9.40
CA ALA A 154 13.51 15.46 -8.30
C ALA A 154 12.40 14.92 -7.39
N ARG A 155 11.39 15.73 -7.06
CA ARG A 155 10.19 15.29 -6.31
C ARG A 155 9.45 14.17 -7.04
N ARG A 156 9.21 14.32 -8.34
CA ARG A 156 8.57 13.28 -9.17
C ARG A 156 9.35 11.96 -9.15
N LEU A 157 10.66 12.02 -9.30
CA LEU A 157 11.52 10.83 -9.28
C LEU A 157 11.43 10.07 -7.95
N ILE A 158 11.46 10.77 -6.81
CA ILE A 158 11.34 10.15 -5.49
C ILE A 158 9.97 9.47 -5.34
N ILE A 159 8.88 10.16 -5.68
CA ILE A 159 7.53 9.61 -5.54
C ILE A 159 7.30 8.41 -6.49
N ARG A 160 7.79 8.48 -7.74
CA ARG A 160 7.75 7.34 -8.66
C ARG A 160 8.56 6.16 -8.11
N GLY A 161 9.76 6.40 -7.59
CA GLY A 161 10.57 5.40 -6.93
C GLY A 161 9.86 4.73 -5.75
N PHE A 162 9.13 5.51 -4.96
CA PHE A 162 8.33 5.02 -3.84
C PHE A 162 7.25 4.00 -4.29
N PHE A 163 6.55 4.27 -5.39
CA PHE A 163 5.51 3.37 -5.90
C PHE A 163 6.05 2.18 -6.71
N ASN A 164 7.24 2.28 -7.28
CA ASN A 164 7.82 1.24 -8.16
C ASN A 164 7.89 -0.13 -7.50
N GLU A 165 8.09 -0.20 -6.18
CA GLU A 165 8.09 -1.49 -5.46
C GLU A 165 6.77 -2.26 -5.61
N VAL A 166 5.64 -1.57 -5.61
CA VAL A 166 4.32 -2.21 -5.84
C VAL A 166 4.14 -2.50 -7.32
N ILE A 167 4.40 -1.51 -8.18
CA ILE A 167 4.13 -1.59 -9.63
C ILE A 167 4.89 -2.75 -10.27
N HIS A 168 6.17 -2.94 -9.93
CA HIS A 168 6.99 -4.02 -10.48
C HIS A 168 6.55 -5.42 -10.02
N ARG A 169 5.72 -5.54 -8.98
CA ARG A 169 5.16 -6.82 -8.52
C ARG A 169 3.86 -7.19 -9.24
N ILE A 170 3.25 -6.26 -9.98
CA ILE A 170 2.02 -6.50 -10.72
C ILE A 170 2.36 -7.31 -11.98
N PRO A 171 1.80 -8.53 -12.16
CA PRO A 171 2.19 -9.41 -13.25
C PRO A 171 1.57 -9.03 -14.61
N VAL A 172 0.64 -8.07 -14.63
CA VAL A 172 -0.07 -7.63 -15.83
C VAL A 172 0.55 -6.32 -16.32
N GLN A 173 1.35 -6.39 -17.38
CA GLN A 173 2.11 -5.25 -17.91
C GLN A 173 1.21 -4.04 -18.25
N SER A 174 0.08 -4.25 -18.90
CA SER A 174 -0.84 -3.15 -19.24
C SER A 174 -1.39 -2.42 -18.01
N LEU A 175 -1.56 -3.12 -16.90
CA LEU A 175 -1.98 -2.52 -15.64
C LEU A 175 -0.84 -1.71 -14.99
N SER A 176 0.37 -2.23 -15.03
CA SER A 176 1.55 -1.50 -14.52
C SER A 176 1.76 -0.19 -15.28
N GLU A 177 1.69 -0.24 -16.62
CA GLU A 177 1.80 0.95 -17.48
C GLU A 177 0.69 1.99 -17.19
N GLU A 178 -0.56 1.54 -17.02
CA GLU A 178 -1.67 2.42 -16.66
C GLU A 178 -1.44 3.10 -15.30
N LEU A 179 -0.96 2.35 -14.29
CA LEU A 179 -0.67 2.89 -12.97
C LEU A 179 0.47 3.91 -13.00
N GLU A 180 1.53 3.66 -13.76
CA GLU A 180 2.62 4.62 -13.97
C GLU A 180 2.14 5.92 -14.62
N ASN A 181 1.24 5.82 -15.60
CA ASN A 181 0.63 6.98 -16.24
C ASN A 181 -0.24 7.76 -15.25
N ARG A 182 -1.09 7.09 -14.48
CA ARG A 182 -1.93 7.74 -13.46
C ARG A 182 -1.11 8.46 -12.38
N ILE A 183 -0.06 7.82 -11.89
CA ILE A 183 0.86 8.46 -10.93
C ILE A 183 1.51 9.69 -11.56
N SER A 184 1.90 9.62 -12.83
CA SER A 184 2.48 10.76 -13.54
C SER A 184 1.49 11.92 -13.68
N GLU A 185 0.23 11.64 -13.99
CA GLU A 185 -0.86 12.64 -14.05
C GLU A 185 -1.08 13.33 -12.70
N GLU A 186 -1.09 12.57 -11.58
CA GLU A 186 -1.21 13.16 -10.23
C GLU A 186 -0.01 14.04 -9.89
N LEU A 187 1.19 13.62 -10.28
CA LEU A 187 2.42 14.39 -10.04
C LEU A 187 2.49 15.69 -10.87
N GLU A 188 1.84 15.75 -12.03
CA GLU A 188 1.73 16.98 -12.81
C GLU A 188 0.88 18.05 -12.11
N LYS A 189 -0.17 17.65 -11.40
CA LYS A 189 -1.02 18.55 -10.61
C LYS A 189 -0.28 19.22 -9.45
N ILE A 190 0.76 18.57 -8.89
CA ILE A 190 1.59 19.11 -7.80
C ILE A 190 2.45 20.29 -8.27
N SER A 191 2.76 20.35 -9.55
CA SER A 191 3.72 21.30 -10.13
C SER A 191 3.06 22.53 -10.74
N ALA A 192 1.74 22.59 -10.76
CA ALA A 192 0.94 23.68 -11.28
C ALA A 192 0.43 24.60 -10.16
#